data_d660a3aae06c15d88e9c2d741b95ac99
#
_entry.id   d660a3aae06c15d88e9c2d741b95ac99
#
_cell.length_a   1.000
_cell.length_b   1.000
_cell.length_c   1.000
_cell.angle_alpha   90.00
_cell.angle_beta   90.00
_cell.angle_gamma   90.00
#
_symmetry.space_group_name_H-M   'P 1'
#
loop_
_entity.id
_entity.type
_entity.pdbx_description
1 polymer ?
#
loop_
_entity_poly.entity_id
_entity_poly.type
_entity_poly.pdbx_seq_one_letter_code
_entity_poly.pdbx_strand_id
1 'polypeptide(L)'
;MRAKLSDKYQTEREEICNKLLEIMQLDEDNSFILSDLDQDIEKQNQILNMRDEIKKYFAVSTISSFKPNFECKRPYLNVIRSILRQQNYSFEGKDATLKFENGLIRRTIKYRIFRDN
;
A
#
# COMPACT_ATOMS: atom_id res chain seq x y z
N MET A 1 -12.11 -20.78 3.19
CA MET A 1 -11.59 -20.84 1.80
C MET A 1 -11.70 -19.48 1.14
N ARG A 2 -10.62 -19.03 0.50
CA ARG A 2 -10.64 -17.76 -0.20
C ARG A 2 -11.40 -17.88 -1.52
N ALA A 3 -12.27 -16.93 -1.80
CA ALA A 3 -12.97 -16.90 -3.09
C ALA A 3 -11.96 -16.70 -4.22
N LYS A 4 -12.13 -17.49 -5.27
CA LYS A 4 -11.26 -17.39 -6.45
C LYS A 4 -11.68 -16.18 -7.28
N LEU A 5 -10.74 -15.28 -7.56
CA LEU A 5 -11.00 -14.16 -8.44
C LEU A 5 -11.10 -14.60 -9.88
N SER A 6 -11.97 -13.92 -10.62
CA SER A 6 -12.16 -14.20 -12.04
C SER A 6 -10.93 -13.80 -12.84
N ASP A 7 -10.50 -14.66 -13.77
CA ASP A 7 -9.41 -14.35 -14.70
C ASP A 7 -9.76 -13.23 -15.66
N LYS A 8 -11.05 -12.93 -15.81
CA LYS A 8 -11.53 -11.86 -16.67
C LYS A 8 -10.90 -10.50 -16.37
N TYR A 9 -10.60 -10.24 -15.09
CA TYR A 9 -10.05 -8.95 -14.67
C TYR A 9 -8.56 -9.00 -14.38
N GLN A 10 -7.86 -10.04 -14.79
CA GLN A 10 -6.44 -10.18 -14.47
C GLN A 10 -5.60 -9.03 -15.02
N THR A 11 -5.85 -8.62 -16.25
CA THR A 11 -5.13 -7.51 -16.88
C THR A 11 -5.38 -6.20 -16.13
N GLU A 12 -6.64 -5.94 -15.77
CA GLU A 12 -7.00 -4.73 -15.03
C GLU A 12 -6.35 -4.70 -13.66
N ARG A 13 -6.32 -5.83 -12.97
CA ARG A 13 -5.66 -5.92 -11.64
C ARG A 13 -4.17 -5.69 -11.74
N GLU A 14 -3.53 -6.22 -12.77
CA GLU A 14 -2.09 -6.01 -12.99
C GLU A 14 -1.78 -4.54 -13.28
N GLU A 15 -2.60 -3.88 -14.09
CA GLU A 15 -2.43 -2.47 -14.40
C GLU A 15 -2.60 -1.60 -13.15
N ILE A 16 -3.60 -1.90 -12.32
CA ILE A 16 -3.84 -1.18 -11.07
C ILE A 16 -2.65 -1.38 -10.12
N CYS A 17 -2.16 -2.61 -10.02
CA CYS A 17 -1.01 -2.91 -9.18
C CYS A 17 0.24 -2.16 -9.63
N ASN A 18 0.50 -2.15 -10.93
CA ASN A 18 1.65 -1.42 -11.49
C ASN A 18 1.54 0.08 -11.27
N LYS A 19 0.35 0.62 -11.43
CA LYS A 19 0.08 2.04 -11.16
C LYS A 19 0.35 2.39 -9.70
N LEU A 20 -0.07 1.51 -8.77
CA LEU A 20 0.19 1.71 -7.36
C LEU A 20 1.69 1.72 -7.06
N LEU A 21 2.43 0.76 -7.59
CA LEU A 21 3.87 0.67 -7.38
C LEU A 21 4.59 1.90 -7.94
N GLU A 22 4.12 2.43 -9.07
CA GLU A 22 4.63 3.66 -9.66
C GLU A 22 4.39 4.86 -8.73
N ILE A 23 3.19 4.98 -8.17
CA ILE A 23 2.86 6.05 -7.23
C ILE A 23 3.76 5.96 -6.00
N MET A 24 3.99 4.76 -5.49
CA MET A 24 4.76 4.55 -4.25
C MET A 24 6.24 4.88 -4.40
N GLN A 25 6.81 4.80 -5.60
CA GLN A 25 8.22 5.13 -5.85
C GLN A 25 9.16 4.41 -4.87
N LEU A 26 9.13 3.06 -4.92
CA LEU A 26 9.95 2.25 -4.05
C LEU A 26 11.45 2.48 -4.30
N ASP A 27 12.26 2.31 -3.26
CA ASP A 27 13.71 2.42 -3.37
C ASP A 27 14.32 1.17 -4.03
N GLU A 28 15.66 1.11 -4.08
CA GLU A 28 16.39 0.01 -4.70
C GLU A 28 16.10 -1.35 -4.06
N ASP A 29 15.72 -1.36 -2.78
CA ASP A 29 15.37 -2.56 -2.03
C ASP A 29 13.89 -2.92 -2.13
N ASN A 30 13.16 -2.26 -3.02
CA ASN A 30 11.69 -2.39 -3.13
C ASN A 30 10.99 -2.05 -1.81
N SER A 31 11.46 -1.00 -1.16
CA SER A 31 10.98 -0.60 0.16
C SER A 31 10.46 0.83 0.15
N PHE A 32 9.64 1.16 1.14
CA PHE A 32 9.21 2.51 1.40
C PHE A 32 9.22 2.78 2.92
N ILE A 33 9.41 4.03 3.28
CA ILE A 33 9.42 4.45 4.68
C ILE A 33 8.05 5.00 5.04
N LEU A 34 7.44 4.46 6.09
CA LEU A 34 6.08 4.81 6.48
C LEU A 34 5.94 6.31 6.78
N SER A 35 6.92 6.91 7.47
CA SER A 35 6.84 8.32 7.80
C SER A 35 6.87 9.23 6.57
N ASP A 36 7.55 8.83 5.51
CA ASP A 36 7.55 9.58 4.25
C ASP A 36 6.15 9.56 3.61
N LEU A 37 5.50 8.40 3.64
CA LEU A 37 4.14 8.28 3.13
C LEU A 37 3.16 9.07 4.00
N ASP A 38 3.32 9.04 5.32
CA ASP A 38 2.46 9.76 6.25
C ASP A 38 2.52 11.27 6.05
N GLN A 39 3.61 11.79 5.52
CA GLN A 39 3.80 13.23 5.30
C GLN A 39 3.44 13.66 3.86
N ASP A 40 3.20 12.73 2.97
CA ASP A 40 2.92 13.00 1.57
C ASP A 40 1.43 12.90 1.28
N ILE A 41 0.72 13.98 1.53
CA ILE A 41 -0.75 14.04 1.38
C ILE A 41 -1.16 13.80 -0.07
N GLU A 42 -0.41 14.32 -1.03
CA GLU A 42 -0.70 14.13 -2.45
C GLU A 42 -0.63 12.65 -2.83
N LYS A 43 0.41 11.96 -2.39
CA LYS A 43 0.57 10.53 -2.63
C LYS A 43 -0.54 9.73 -1.96
N GLN A 44 -0.89 10.06 -0.71
CA GLN A 44 -2.01 9.43 0.00
C GLN A 44 -3.31 9.56 -0.78
N ASN A 45 -3.59 10.76 -1.30
CA ASN A 45 -4.81 11.00 -2.08
C ASN A 45 -4.83 10.22 -3.39
N GLN A 46 -3.69 10.13 -4.07
CA GLN A 46 -3.57 9.32 -5.28
C GLN A 46 -3.89 7.85 -4.99
N ILE A 47 -3.40 7.33 -3.88
CA ILE A 47 -3.66 5.94 -3.46
C ILE A 47 -5.14 5.76 -3.10
N LEU A 48 -5.71 6.68 -2.32
CA LEU A 48 -7.11 6.60 -1.91
C LEU A 48 -8.07 6.71 -3.11
N ASN A 49 -7.69 7.45 -4.13
CA ASN A 49 -8.51 7.57 -5.34
C ASN A 49 -8.62 6.26 -6.12
N MET A 50 -7.78 5.28 -5.83
CA MET A 50 -7.85 3.96 -6.44
C MET A 50 -8.91 3.06 -5.82
N ARG A 51 -9.52 3.47 -4.70
CA ARG A 51 -10.46 2.63 -3.96
C ARG A 51 -11.68 2.17 -4.77
N ASP A 52 -12.17 2.99 -5.68
CA ASP A 52 -13.31 2.62 -6.52
C ASP A 52 -12.94 1.53 -7.52
N GLU A 53 -11.74 1.59 -8.09
CA GLU A 53 -11.22 0.56 -8.96
C GLU A 53 -11.01 -0.75 -8.19
N ILE A 54 -10.56 -0.65 -6.94
CA ILE A 54 -10.36 -1.82 -6.09
C ILE A 54 -11.69 -2.53 -5.84
N LYS A 55 -12.74 -1.80 -5.56
CA LYS A 55 -14.08 -2.38 -5.35
C LYS A 55 -14.57 -3.11 -6.58
N LYS A 56 -14.18 -2.65 -7.77
CA LYS A 56 -14.64 -3.21 -9.02
C LYS A 56 -13.87 -4.46 -9.43
N TYR A 57 -12.56 -4.50 -9.20
CA TYR A 57 -11.69 -5.54 -9.74
C TYR A 57 -11.05 -6.44 -8.69
N PHE A 58 -11.09 -6.06 -7.43
CA PHE A 58 -10.48 -6.80 -6.32
C PHE A 58 -11.53 -7.23 -5.32
N ALA A 59 -11.29 -8.36 -4.69
CA ALA A 59 -12.13 -8.81 -3.59
C ALA A 59 -11.82 -7.98 -2.35
N VAL A 60 -12.82 -7.29 -1.81
CA VAL A 60 -12.66 -6.53 -0.57
C VAL A 60 -13.68 -7.02 0.45
N SER A 61 -13.23 -7.29 1.66
CA SER A 61 -14.09 -7.79 2.72
C SER A 61 -14.91 -6.69 3.36
N THR A 62 -14.40 -5.46 3.35
CA THR A 62 -15.12 -4.35 3.96
C THR A 62 -14.68 -3.03 3.34
N ILE A 63 -15.66 -2.25 2.93
CA ILE A 63 -15.45 -0.94 2.34
C ILE A 63 -14.99 0.07 3.39
N SER A 64 -15.47 -0.10 4.63
CA SER A 64 -15.11 0.78 5.73
C SER A 64 -13.61 0.82 6.02
N SER A 65 -12.88 -0.23 5.62
CA SER A 65 -11.42 -0.27 5.78
C SER A 65 -10.69 0.82 5.01
N PHE A 66 -11.36 1.43 4.02
CA PHE A 66 -10.76 2.47 3.19
C PHE A 66 -11.15 3.88 3.63
N LYS A 67 -11.94 4.00 4.68
CA LYS A 67 -12.41 5.29 5.18
C LYS A 67 -11.66 5.66 6.46
N PRO A 68 -11.26 6.94 6.62
CA PRO A 68 -10.68 7.39 7.89
C PRO A 68 -11.71 7.26 9.02
N ASN A 69 -11.26 6.75 10.16
CA ASN A 69 -12.07 6.69 11.37
C ASN A 69 -11.14 6.55 12.57
N PHE A 70 -11.69 6.38 13.75
CA PHE A 70 -10.90 6.23 14.97
C PHE A 70 -9.93 5.07 14.93
N GLU A 71 -10.30 3.98 14.27
CA GLU A 71 -9.52 2.76 14.24
C GLU A 71 -8.53 2.74 13.07
N CYS A 72 -8.87 3.42 11.99
CA CYS A 72 -8.05 3.40 10.77
C CYS A 72 -7.40 4.76 10.55
N LYS A 73 -6.21 4.94 11.10
CA LYS A 73 -5.45 6.18 10.93
C LYS A 73 -4.78 6.29 9.57
N ARG A 74 -4.58 5.16 8.89
CA ARG A 74 -3.88 5.12 7.61
C ARG A 74 -4.68 4.30 6.60
N PRO A 75 -5.81 4.84 6.09
CA PRO A 75 -6.63 4.10 5.11
C PRO A 75 -5.86 3.81 3.82
N TYR A 76 -4.90 4.65 3.44
CA TYR A 76 -4.05 4.40 2.29
C TYR A 76 -3.22 3.12 2.42
N LEU A 77 -2.83 2.73 3.64
CA LEU A 77 -2.14 1.45 3.86
C LEU A 77 -3.06 0.26 3.60
N ASN A 78 -4.34 0.38 3.93
CA ASN A 78 -5.31 -0.67 3.65
C ASN A 78 -5.49 -0.86 2.15
N VAL A 79 -5.51 0.24 1.40
CA VAL A 79 -5.57 0.20 -0.07
C VAL A 79 -4.34 -0.52 -0.63
N ILE A 80 -3.16 -0.14 -0.18
CA ILE A 80 -1.90 -0.75 -0.61
C ILE A 80 -1.92 -2.26 -0.34
N ARG A 81 -2.28 -2.66 0.88
CA ARG A 81 -2.32 -4.07 1.26
C ARG A 81 -3.34 -4.86 0.44
N SER A 82 -4.51 -4.28 0.22
CA SER A 82 -5.56 -4.95 -0.54
C SER A 82 -5.13 -5.26 -1.97
N ILE A 83 -4.47 -4.31 -2.62
CA ILE A 83 -4.00 -4.50 -3.99
C ILE A 83 -2.85 -5.51 -4.02
N LEU A 84 -1.82 -5.28 -3.22
CA LEU A 84 -0.58 -6.04 -3.34
C LEU A 84 -0.75 -7.49 -2.87
N ARG A 85 -1.48 -7.73 -1.78
CA ARG A 85 -1.69 -9.10 -1.31
C ARG A 85 -2.44 -9.97 -2.30
N GLN A 86 -3.42 -9.39 -3.00
CA GLN A 86 -4.18 -10.13 -3.99
C GLN A 86 -3.39 -10.38 -5.28
N GLN A 87 -2.24 -9.72 -5.44
CA GLN A 87 -1.31 -9.95 -6.54
C GLN A 87 -0.07 -10.71 -6.07
N ASN A 88 -0.16 -11.43 -4.96
CA ASN A 88 0.87 -12.31 -4.41
C ASN A 88 2.11 -11.58 -3.89
N TYR A 89 1.94 -10.33 -3.47
CA TYR A 89 2.99 -9.58 -2.80
C TYR A 89 2.88 -9.74 -1.30
N SER A 90 4.02 -9.76 -0.64
CA SER A 90 4.13 -9.77 0.82
C SER A 90 4.85 -8.54 1.31
N PHE A 91 4.64 -8.20 2.57
CA PHE A 91 5.26 -7.05 3.23
C PHE A 91 6.11 -7.54 4.38
N GLU A 92 7.27 -6.95 4.54
CA GLU A 92 8.12 -7.15 5.70
C GLU A 92 8.44 -5.78 6.29
N GLY A 93 7.95 -5.51 7.51
CA GLY A 93 8.23 -4.26 8.20
C GLY A 93 9.38 -4.41 9.17
N LYS A 94 10.29 -3.44 9.17
CA LYS A 94 11.41 -3.38 10.11
C LYS A 94 11.49 -1.99 10.71
N ASP A 95 11.86 -1.93 11.99
CA ASP A 95 12.13 -0.66 12.63
C ASP A 95 13.28 0.05 11.94
N ALA A 96 13.10 1.33 11.70
CA ALA A 96 14.11 2.16 11.06
C ALA A 96 14.25 3.46 11.85
N THR A 97 15.43 4.05 11.77
CA THR A 97 15.73 5.30 12.44
C THR A 97 16.14 6.33 11.41
N LEU A 98 15.46 7.47 11.40
CA LEU A 98 15.80 8.60 10.54
C LEU A 98 16.60 9.61 11.36
N LYS A 99 17.76 10.01 10.84
CA LYS A 99 18.59 11.05 11.43
C LYS A 99 18.50 12.30 10.57
N PHE A 100 18.17 13.42 11.20
CA PHE A 100 18.09 14.69 10.52
C PHE A 100 19.37 15.51 10.76
N GLU A 101 19.63 16.47 9.88
CA GLU A 101 20.83 17.30 9.95
C GLU A 101 20.98 18.05 11.29
N ASN A 102 19.83 18.41 11.90
CA ASN A 102 19.82 19.11 13.19
C ASN A 102 20.04 18.18 14.39
N GLY A 103 20.38 16.91 14.16
CA GLY A 103 20.62 15.95 15.23
C GLY A 103 19.39 15.24 15.75
N LEU A 104 18.20 15.58 15.28
CA LEU A 104 17.00 14.90 15.69
C LEU A 104 16.96 13.48 15.10
N ILE A 105 16.38 12.56 15.89
CA ILE A 105 16.23 11.17 15.51
C ILE A 105 14.73 10.84 15.60
N ARG A 106 14.20 10.23 14.53
CA ARG A 106 12.81 9.77 14.51
C ARG A 106 12.77 8.29 14.19
N ARG A 107 11.99 7.55 14.97
CA ARG A 107 11.72 6.13 14.68
C ARG A 107 10.58 6.03 13.69
N THR A 108 10.72 5.10 12.76
CA THR A 108 9.71 4.82 11.76
C THR A 108 9.77 3.34 11.41
N ILE A 109 8.97 2.93 10.43
CA ILE A 109 8.99 1.57 9.91
C ILE A 109 9.35 1.62 8.44
N LYS A 110 10.29 0.79 8.02
CA LYS A 110 10.61 0.58 6.62
C LYS A 110 9.95 -0.72 6.17
N TYR A 111 9.07 -0.62 5.19
CA TYR A 111 8.38 -1.78 4.63
C TYR A 111 9.05 -2.19 3.32
N ARG A 112 9.42 -3.46 3.26
CA ARG A 112 9.91 -4.07 2.04
C ARG A 112 8.77 -4.87 1.40
N ILE A 113 8.60 -4.69 0.10
CA ILE A 113 7.59 -5.39 -0.68
C ILE A 113 8.28 -6.42 -1.55
N PHE A 114 7.79 -7.64 -1.54
CA PHE A 114 8.35 -8.70 -2.36
C PHE A 114 7.25 -9.64 -2.84
N ARG A 115 7.48 -10.29 -3.95
CA ARG A 115 6.51 -11.21 -4.51
C ARG A 115 6.81 -12.63 -4.07
N ASP A 116 5.78 -13.29 -3.57
CA ASP A 116 5.86 -14.70 -3.23
C ASP A 116 5.77 -15.53 -4.52
N ASN A 117 6.66 -16.48 -4.66
CA ASN A 117 6.63 -17.43 -5.77
C ASN A 117 5.96 -18.71 -5.36
#